data_90df53afb6f98f4b9b44ad193071871a
#
_entry.id   90df53afb6f98f4b9b44ad193071871a
#
_cell.length_a   1.000
_cell.length_b   1.000
_cell.length_c   1.000
_cell.angle_alpha   90.00
_cell.angle_beta   90.00
_cell.angle_gamma   90.00
#
_symmetry.space_group_name_H-M   'P 1'
#
loop_
_entity.id
_entity.type
_entity.pdbx_description
1 polymer ?
#
loop_
_entity_poly.entity_id
_entity_poly.type
_entity_poly.pdbx_seq_one_letter_code
_entity_poly.pdbx_strand_id
1 'polypeptide(L)'
;VYAALGYRPSERVSLNYKTPDSRFVSKLMSVGDLEPWEAPHDRDVWFGVNPISKAVTRGRGTDADITRVRVLFADLDIKHDSLQSLDECREVVDRLARAVGVLPTVVVESGHGLQPYWRLSSPRSSSTRIADERTEDDARWSRQIWREVYARWGGLVQQIVREVRPGAKIDNVYDLSRILRCPGSVNWKSDPVPVVTHVFPCSTAVRRDRLVHLLDLRDAEPLGGSVGPLATRVPTNMAEADEWIASQPGTDADFEEMVKLGRYRSMLDQLDYESTVRLFADGSDEDASAHSLMTRKVQHVVLLSTEGRAGLKLALLVIREAYLEVMKMRRSGEIPGEARSESAALQDFHRAVRGSAGIARTRGNAVEPQRDAEGRINFRYRTVNGQSA
;
A
#
# COMPACT_ATOMS: atom_id res chain seq x y z
N VAL A 1 23.71 7.57 7.69
CA VAL A 1 22.64 7.63 6.68
C VAL A 1 21.67 8.75 6.99
N TYR A 2 20.99 8.76 8.13
CA TYR A 2 19.97 9.75 8.47
C TYR A 2 20.47 11.20 8.39
N ALA A 3 21.66 11.48 8.93
CA ALA A 3 22.28 12.81 8.84
C ALA A 3 22.49 13.25 7.38
N ALA A 4 23.01 12.36 6.51
CA ALA A 4 23.18 12.62 5.10
C ALA A 4 21.84 12.92 4.39
N LEU A 5 20.79 12.22 4.78
CA LEU A 5 19.42 12.42 4.26
C LEU A 5 18.70 13.62 4.90
N GLY A 6 19.32 14.35 5.82
CA GLY A 6 18.81 15.59 6.38
C GLY A 6 17.75 15.43 7.46
N TYR A 7 17.70 14.27 8.13
CA TYR A 7 16.83 14.09 9.30
C TYR A 7 17.35 14.91 10.48
N ARG A 8 16.41 15.40 11.29
CA ARG A 8 16.75 16.12 12.53
C ARG A 8 16.90 15.11 13.67
N PRO A 9 17.80 15.37 14.64
CA PRO A 9 17.94 14.47 15.79
C PRO A 9 16.64 14.22 16.57
N SER A 10 15.73 15.21 16.62
CA SER A 10 14.43 15.12 17.31
C SER A 10 13.34 14.40 16.52
N GLU A 11 13.56 14.08 15.25
CA GLU A 11 12.60 13.33 14.47
C GLU A 11 12.61 11.86 14.86
N ARG A 12 11.42 11.24 14.91
CA ARG A 12 11.27 9.83 15.25
C ARG A 12 11.08 9.00 14.01
N VAL A 13 11.70 7.83 14.01
CA VAL A 13 11.55 6.80 12.96
C VAL A 13 11.23 5.45 13.62
N SER A 14 10.69 4.53 12.85
CA SER A 14 10.50 3.14 13.29
C SER A 14 11.65 2.28 12.82
N LEU A 15 12.20 1.47 13.72
CA LEU A 15 13.07 0.34 13.41
C LEU A 15 12.24 -0.93 13.57
N ASN A 16 12.23 -1.75 12.53
CA ASN A 16 11.33 -2.87 12.43
C ASN A 16 12.15 -4.13 12.21
N TYR A 17 11.83 -5.20 12.92
CA TYR A 17 12.54 -6.48 12.79
C TYR A 17 11.62 -7.65 13.14
N LYS A 18 11.97 -8.82 12.64
CA LYS A 18 11.34 -10.07 13.05
C LYS A 18 12.04 -10.63 14.26
N THR A 19 11.29 -11.05 15.26
CA THR A 19 11.81 -11.82 16.41
C THR A 19 12.08 -13.28 15.99
N PRO A 20 12.83 -14.08 16.77
CA PRO A 20 13.07 -15.50 16.43
C PRO A 20 11.79 -16.33 16.24
N ASP A 21 10.72 -15.97 16.93
CA ASP A 21 9.37 -16.55 16.76
C ASP A 21 8.56 -15.88 15.64
N SER A 22 9.23 -15.24 14.67
CA SER A 22 8.68 -14.61 13.46
C SER A 22 7.67 -13.48 13.70
N ARG A 23 7.54 -12.95 14.93
CA ARG A 23 6.72 -11.78 15.20
C ARG A 23 7.38 -10.51 14.67
N PHE A 24 6.60 -9.67 13.99
CA PHE A 24 7.07 -8.37 13.54
C PHE A 24 6.97 -7.33 14.67
N VAL A 25 8.10 -6.77 15.05
CA VAL A 25 8.23 -5.80 16.14
C VAL A 25 8.72 -4.46 15.58
N SER A 26 8.19 -3.37 16.11
CA SER A 26 8.62 -2.02 15.77
C SER A 26 9.11 -1.31 17.02
N LYS A 27 10.35 -0.82 16.97
CA LYS A 27 10.96 0.05 17.97
C LYS A 27 10.95 1.48 17.45
N LEU A 28 10.39 2.40 18.22
CA LEU A 28 10.32 3.81 17.86
C LEU A 28 11.48 4.55 18.52
N MET A 29 12.31 5.22 17.73
CA MET A 29 13.50 5.91 18.23
C MET A 29 13.62 7.32 17.65
N SER A 30 14.16 8.26 18.42
CA SER A 30 14.60 9.54 17.87
C SER A 30 15.87 9.32 17.04
N VAL A 31 16.02 10.06 15.95
CA VAL A 31 17.20 9.91 15.08
C VAL A 31 18.51 10.19 15.85
N GLY A 32 18.47 11.13 16.80
CA GLY A 32 19.64 11.41 17.67
C GLY A 32 20.04 10.25 18.59
N ASP A 33 19.11 9.34 18.89
CA ASP A 33 19.35 8.18 19.75
C ASP A 33 19.80 6.95 18.95
N LEU A 34 19.94 7.06 17.63
CA LEU A 34 20.33 5.96 16.75
C LEU A 34 21.85 5.76 16.68
N GLU A 35 22.64 6.74 17.03
CA GLU A 35 24.09 6.67 16.88
C GLU A 35 24.72 5.53 17.69
N PRO A 36 24.31 5.23 18.95
CA PRO A 36 24.78 4.08 19.70
C PRO A 36 24.01 2.77 19.38
N TRP A 37 22.99 2.81 18.51
CA TRP A 37 22.19 1.62 18.24
C TRP A 37 22.83 0.80 17.11
N GLU A 38 23.16 -0.44 17.41
CA GLU A 38 23.60 -1.41 16.43
C GLU A 38 22.44 -2.25 15.96
N ALA A 39 22.31 -2.40 14.64
CA ALA A 39 21.28 -3.26 14.06
C ALA A 39 21.55 -4.72 14.44
N PRO A 40 20.53 -5.50 14.87
CA PRO A 40 20.71 -6.93 15.05
C PRO A 40 21.24 -7.58 13.77
N HIS A 41 22.29 -8.40 13.89
CA HIS A 41 22.89 -9.09 12.75
C HIS A 41 22.30 -10.48 12.50
N ASP A 42 21.44 -10.96 13.39
CA ASP A 42 20.84 -12.30 13.38
C ASP A 42 19.44 -12.34 12.78
N ARG A 43 18.98 -11.23 12.21
CA ARG A 43 17.61 -11.10 11.66
C ARG A 43 17.47 -9.95 10.68
N ASP A 44 16.40 -10.00 9.90
CA ASP A 44 16.00 -8.91 9.03
C ASP A 44 15.63 -7.65 9.83
N VAL A 45 16.17 -6.50 9.41
CA VAL A 45 15.85 -5.20 9.99
C VAL A 45 15.47 -4.21 8.89
N TRP A 46 14.40 -3.46 9.15
CA TRP A 46 13.94 -2.37 8.29
C TRP A 46 13.84 -1.07 9.07
N PHE A 47 13.96 0.04 8.39
CA PHE A 47 13.72 1.36 8.96
C PHE A 47 12.56 2.07 8.26
N GLY A 48 11.82 2.90 9.00
CA GLY A 48 10.80 3.79 8.45
C GLY A 48 11.45 4.92 7.67
N VAL A 49 11.06 5.05 6.38
CA VAL A 49 11.67 6.02 5.46
C VAL A 49 11.33 7.46 5.81
N ASN A 50 10.18 7.71 6.41
CA ASN A 50 9.76 9.06 6.79
C ASN A 50 9.56 9.17 8.30
N PRO A 51 9.77 10.38 8.88
CA PRO A 51 9.53 10.62 10.30
C PRO A 51 8.06 10.48 10.67
N ILE A 52 7.81 9.90 11.82
CA ILE A 52 6.47 9.66 12.38
C ILE A 52 6.18 10.55 13.58
N SER A 53 4.90 10.73 13.86
CA SER A 53 4.40 11.51 15.00
C SER A 53 4.87 10.93 16.34
N LYS A 54 5.12 11.81 17.29
CA LYS A 54 5.41 11.44 18.68
C LYS A 54 4.20 10.80 19.39
N ALA A 55 3.00 11.01 18.87
CA ALA A 55 1.76 10.40 19.39
C ALA A 55 1.69 8.87 19.12
N VAL A 56 2.45 8.36 18.14
CA VAL A 56 2.52 6.91 17.89
C VAL A 56 3.29 6.25 19.03
N THR A 57 2.65 5.36 19.76
CA THR A 57 3.26 4.64 20.90
C THR A 57 3.57 3.18 20.59
N ARG A 58 2.97 2.62 19.54
CA ARG A 58 3.13 1.22 19.13
C ARG A 58 3.12 1.07 17.61
N GLY A 59 3.79 0.03 17.11
CA GLY A 59 3.85 -0.28 15.69
C GLY A 59 4.74 0.70 14.92
N ARG A 60 4.73 0.59 13.59
CA ARG A 60 5.56 1.42 12.68
C ARG A 60 4.89 2.73 12.28
N GLY A 61 3.68 2.97 12.74
CA GLY A 61 2.84 4.06 12.25
C GLY A 61 2.19 3.75 10.90
N THR A 62 1.32 4.64 10.48
CA THR A 62 0.60 4.63 9.20
C THR A 62 0.90 5.92 8.44
N ASP A 63 0.39 6.05 7.22
CA ASP A 63 0.50 7.30 6.45
C ASP A 63 -0.05 8.52 7.22
N ALA A 64 -1.09 8.31 8.05
CA ALA A 64 -1.67 9.38 8.87
C ALA A 64 -0.69 9.90 9.94
N ASP A 65 0.27 9.08 10.33
CA ASP A 65 1.24 9.41 11.38
C ASP A 65 2.51 10.08 10.83
N ILE A 66 2.68 10.15 9.51
CA ILE A 66 3.85 10.77 8.90
C ILE A 66 3.80 12.28 9.09
N THR A 67 4.88 12.84 9.64
CA THR A 67 5.00 14.27 9.94
C THR A 67 5.80 15.04 8.91
N ARG A 68 6.60 14.35 8.11
CA ARG A 68 7.44 14.97 7.07
C ARG A 68 7.85 13.95 6.00
N VAL A 69 7.97 14.41 4.77
CA VAL A 69 8.60 13.66 3.69
C VAL A 69 10.05 14.13 3.52
N ARG A 70 11.01 13.25 3.74
CA ARG A 70 12.44 13.58 3.76
C ARG A 70 13.16 13.25 2.48
N VAL A 71 12.75 12.21 1.81
CA VAL A 71 13.48 11.63 0.68
C VAL A 71 12.54 11.21 -0.44
N LEU A 72 13.07 11.16 -1.65
CA LEU A 72 12.59 10.25 -2.68
C LEU A 72 13.42 8.98 -2.60
N PHE A 73 12.83 7.86 -2.94
CA PHE A 73 13.53 6.58 -2.97
C PHE A 73 13.03 5.73 -4.13
N ALA A 74 13.83 4.76 -4.55
CA ALA A 74 13.37 3.65 -5.35
C ALA A 74 13.76 2.34 -4.66
N ASP A 75 13.03 1.27 -4.92
CA ASP A 75 13.31 -0.09 -4.48
C ASP A 75 13.49 -0.95 -5.73
N LEU A 76 14.74 -1.21 -6.07
CA LEU A 76 15.15 -1.88 -7.30
C LEU A 76 15.58 -3.31 -6.95
N ASP A 77 14.63 -4.24 -6.98
CA ASP A 77 14.87 -5.63 -6.66
C ASP A 77 15.31 -6.44 -7.89
N ILE A 78 16.29 -7.32 -7.68
CA ILE A 78 16.69 -8.36 -8.63
C ILE A 78 15.76 -9.56 -8.41
N LYS A 79 14.84 -9.78 -9.36
CA LYS A 79 13.88 -10.90 -9.34
C LYS A 79 13.37 -11.22 -10.75
N HIS A 80 12.77 -12.40 -10.90
CA HIS A 80 12.41 -12.97 -12.20
C HIS A 80 11.63 -12.03 -13.13
N ASP A 81 10.67 -11.25 -12.62
CA ASP A 81 9.82 -10.34 -13.40
C ASP A 81 10.27 -8.87 -13.34
N SER A 82 11.46 -8.61 -12.81
CA SER A 82 12.04 -7.28 -12.66
C SER A 82 13.46 -7.21 -13.26
N LEU A 83 14.35 -6.44 -12.64
CA LEU A 83 15.75 -6.36 -13.01
C LEU A 83 16.45 -7.70 -12.72
N GLN A 84 17.51 -8.03 -13.47
CA GLN A 84 18.16 -9.33 -13.37
C GLN A 84 19.60 -9.24 -12.85
N SER A 85 20.14 -8.03 -12.69
CA SER A 85 21.50 -7.82 -12.23
C SER A 85 21.66 -6.49 -11.49
N LEU A 86 22.73 -6.39 -10.70
CA LEU A 86 23.13 -5.12 -10.08
C LEU A 86 23.51 -4.06 -11.13
N ASP A 87 24.01 -4.47 -12.28
CA ASP A 87 24.37 -3.51 -13.35
C ASP A 87 23.12 -2.90 -13.98
N GLU A 88 22.05 -3.66 -14.18
CA GLU A 88 20.75 -3.09 -14.57
C GLU A 88 20.20 -2.14 -13.49
N CYS A 89 20.33 -2.50 -12.20
CA CYS A 89 19.93 -1.62 -11.10
C CYS A 89 20.74 -0.31 -11.13
N ARG A 90 22.06 -0.38 -11.36
CA ARG A 90 22.94 0.81 -11.48
C ARG A 90 22.56 1.68 -12.66
N GLU A 91 22.30 1.08 -13.82
CA GLU A 91 21.84 1.83 -15.00
C GLU A 91 20.50 2.55 -14.73
N VAL A 92 19.57 1.93 -14.02
CA VAL A 92 18.33 2.59 -13.58
C VAL A 92 18.63 3.77 -12.65
N VAL A 93 19.51 3.59 -11.67
CA VAL A 93 19.94 4.67 -10.76
C VAL A 93 20.55 5.85 -11.53
N ASP A 94 21.42 5.57 -12.51
CA ASP A 94 22.07 6.59 -13.34
C ASP A 94 21.06 7.34 -14.22
N ARG A 95 20.09 6.65 -14.79
CA ARG A 95 19.01 7.28 -15.57
C ARG A 95 18.10 8.14 -14.70
N LEU A 96 17.74 7.66 -13.52
CA LEU A 96 16.99 8.44 -12.53
C LEU A 96 17.77 9.69 -12.10
N ALA A 97 19.07 9.56 -11.82
CA ALA A 97 19.93 10.69 -11.47
C ALA A 97 19.99 11.73 -12.59
N ARG A 98 20.12 11.29 -13.85
CA ARG A 98 20.07 12.18 -15.04
C ARG A 98 18.71 12.87 -15.18
N ALA A 99 17.61 12.15 -14.97
CA ALA A 99 16.26 12.72 -15.03
C ALA A 99 16.02 13.76 -13.94
N VAL A 100 16.41 13.46 -12.71
CA VAL A 100 16.30 14.37 -11.54
C VAL A 100 17.29 15.55 -11.65
N GLY A 101 18.40 15.35 -12.38
CA GLY A 101 19.51 16.31 -12.48
C GLY A 101 20.41 16.36 -11.26
N VAL A 102 20.31 15.35 -10.37
CA VAL A 102 21.07 15.27 -9.11
C VAL A 102 21.38 13.80 -8.82
N LEU A 103 22.62 13.50 -8.40
CA LEU A 103 22.99 12.17 -7.91
C LEU A 103 22.19 11.80 -6.66
N PRO A 104 21.91 10.52 -6.41
CA PRO A 104 21.35 10.09 -5.13
C PRO A 104 22.25 10.55 -3.98
N THR A 105 21.65 10.90 -2.84
CA THR A 105 22.39 11.27 -1.64
C THR A 105 22.97 10.03 -0.98
N VAL A 106 22.24 8.93 -1.02
CA VAL A 106 22.60 7.63 -0.46
C VAL A 106 22.10 6.54 -1.40
N VAL A 107 22.90 5.50 -1.58
CA VAL A 107 22.46 4.23 -2.19
C VAL A 107 22.70 3.12 -1.19
N VAL A 108 21.68 2.36 -0.86
CA VAL A 108 21.75 1.17 -0.02
C VAL A 108 21.73 -0.06 -0.92
N GLU A 109 22.75 -0.89 -0.83
CA GLU A 109 22.78 -2.22 -1.45
C GLU A 109 22.13 -3.19 -0.48
N SER A 110 20.92 -3.64 -0.82
CA SER A 110 20.04 -4.39 0.08
C SER A 110 20.36 -5.89 0.16
N GLY A 111 21.37 -6.33 -0.59
CA GLY A 111 21.74 -7.74 -0.79
C GLY A 111 21.03 -8.38 -1.99
N HIS A 112 19.88 -7.89 -2.41
CA HIS A 112 19.12 -8.37 -3.57
C HIS A 112 18.72 -7.23 -4.53
N GLY A 113 19.43 -6.10 -4.48
CA GLY A 113 19.15 -4.96 -5.31
C GLY A 113 19.65 -3.66 -4.70
N LEU A 114 19.20 -2.51 -5.25
CA LEU A 114 19.62 -1.19 -4.84
C LEU A 114 18.44 -0.34 -4.37
N GLN A 115 18.65 0.41 -3.30
CA GLN A 115 17.72 1.40 -2.78
C GLN A 115 18.37 2.78 -2.81
N PRO A 116 18.26 3.53 -3.91
CA PRO A 116 18.75 4.90 -4.00
C PRO A 116 17.81 5.87 -3.26
N TYR A 117 18.39 6.87 -2.61
CA TYR A 117 17.69 7.91 -1.88
C TYR A 117 18.17 9.29 -2.31
N TRP A 118 17.25 10.18 -2.62
CA TRP A 118 17.50 11.61 -2.87
C TRP A 118 16.92 12.42 -1.74
N ARG A 119 17.75 13.19 -1.07
CA ARG A 119 17.30 14.13 -0.05
C ARG A 119 16.42 15.22 -0.68
N LEU A 120 15.26 15.48 -0.08
CA LEU A 120 14.41 16.59 -0.47
C LEU A 120 14.85 17.88 0.23
N SER A 121 14.97 18.97 -0.51
CA SER A 121 15.19 20.29 0.07
C SER A 121 13.91 20.76 0.75
N SER A 122 14.06 21.29 1.97
CA SER A 122 13.04 22.09 2.61
C SER A 122 13.49 23.55 2.46
N PRO A 123 12.99 24.30 1.48
CA PRO A 123 13.14 25.75 1.51
C PRO A 123 12.50 26.26 2.81
N ARG A 124 12.78 27.50 3.20
CA ARG A 124 12.24 28.11 4.43
C ARG A 124 10.73 27.96 4.64
N SER A 125 10.01 27.55 3.61
CA SER A 125 8.60 27.18 3.67
C SER A 125 8.40 25.70 3.96
N SER A 126 7.36 25.39 4.65
CA SER A 126 6.84 24.14 5.14
C SER A 126 6.56 23.02 4.12
N SER A 127 7.09 23.08 2.89
CA SER A 127 6.65 22.20 1.78
C SER A 127 6.88 20.69 1.96
N THR A 128 7.77 20.29 2.88
CA THR A 128 7.98 18.88 3.24
C THR A 128 7.39 18.53 4.62
N ARG A 129 6.88 19.49 5.36
CA ARG A 129 6.19 19.28 6.64
C ARG A 129 4.74 18.90 6.38
N ILE A 130 4.24 17.93 7.08
CA ILE A 130 2.86 17.46 6.98
C ILE A 130 2.05 17.88 8.19
N ALA A 131 2.64 17.96 9.36
CA ALA A 131 1.97 18.34 10.61
C ALA A 131 2.89 19.17 11.49
N ASP A 132 2.34 20.04 12.26
CA ASP A 132 2.60 20.39 13.66
C ASP A 132 2.21 21.82 14.07
N GLU A 133 1.74 22.65 13.14
CA GLU A 133 1.30 24.03 13.45
C GLU A 133 0.07 24.43 12.62
N ARG A 134 -0.54 23.47 11.93
CA ARG A 134 -1.68 23.67 11.05
C ARG A 134 -2.86 22.83 11.50
N THR A 135 -4.01 23.10 10.92
CA THR A 135 -5.20 22.28 11.15
C THR A 135 -4.99 20.85 10.65
N GLU A 136 -5.74 19.89 11.19
CA GLU A 136 -5.72 18.49 10.72
C GLU A 136 -6.06 18.40 9.22
N ASP A 137 -6.90 19.31 8.72
CA ASP A 137 -7.24 19.36 7.30
C ASP A 137 -6.04 19.76 6.43
N ASP A 138 -5.22 20.73 6.87
CA ASP A 138 -3.98 21.10 6.18
C ASP A 138 -2.98 19.93 6.16
N ALA A 139 -2.88 19.21 7.26
CA ALA A 139 -2.01 18.06 7.36
C ALA A 139 -2.48 16.92 6.43
N ARG A 140 -3.80 16.67 6.39
CA ARG A 140 -4.43 15.68 5.49
C ARG A 140 -4.19 16.03 4.02
N TRP A 141 -4.39 17.29 3.64
CA TRP A 141 -4.12 17.80 2.30
C TRP A 141 -2.66 17.64 1.90
N SER A 142 -1.73 17.98 2.80
CA SER A 142 -0.30 17.83 2.55
C SER A 142 0.12 16.37 2.34
N ARG A 143 -0.45 15.43 3.11
CA ARG A 143 -0.23 13.98 2.93
C ARG A 143 -0.75 13.51 1.58
N GLN A 144 -1.91 13.99 1.16
CA GLN A 144 -2.49 13.64 -0.15
C GLN A 144 -1.60 14.08 -1.30
N ILE A 145 -1.10 15.32 -1.29
CA ILE A 145 -0.16 15.81 -2.30
C ILE A 145 1.09 14.91 -2.36
N TRP A 146 1.65 14.55 -1.21
CA TRP A 146 2.84 13.72 -1.19
C TRP A 146 2.59 12.27 -1.62
N ARG A 147 1.41 11.71 -1.35
CA ARG A 147 1.01 10.40 -1.89
C ARG A 147 0.95 10.43 -3.41
N GLU A 148 0.37 11.46 -3.98
CA GLU A 148 0.32 11.64 -5.44
C GLU A 148 1.73 11.79 -6.02
N VAL A 149 2.57 12.64 -5.42
CA VAL A 149 3.96 12.81 -5.84
C VAL A 149 4.73 11.49 -5.77
N TYR A 150 4.58 10.71 -4.69
CA TYR A 150 5.23 9.41 -4.55
C TYR A 150 4.71 8.38 -5.57
N ALA A 151 3.41 8.32 -5.81
CA ALA A 151 2.85 7.40 -6.80
C ALA A 151 3.32 7.72 -8.22
N ARG A 152 3.34 9.01 -8.59
CA ARG A 152 3.89 9.48 -9.90
C ARG A 152 5.40 9.25 -9.99
N TRP A 153 6.13 9.44 -8.89
CA TRP A 153 7.55 9.09 -8.83
C TRP A 153 7.76 7.59 -9.08
N GLY A 154 6.95 6.72 -8.45
CA GLY A 154 6.96 5.29 -8.73
C GLY A 154 6.67 4.97 -10.20
N GLY A 155 5.76 5.70 -10.82
CA GLY A 155 5.47 5.60 -12.25
C GLY A 155 6.69 5.97 -13.12
N LEU A 156 7.40 7.05 -12.78
CA LEU A 156 8.65 7.42 -13.46
C LEU A 156 9.74 6.35 -13.27
N VAL A 157 9.89 5.80 -12.06
CA VAL A 157 10.82 4.69 -11.82
C VAL A 157 10.45 3.48 -12.69
N GLN A 158 9.18 3.13 -12.76
CA GLN A 158 8.69 2.03 -13.61
C GLN A 158 8.96 2.30 -15.11
N GLN A 159 8.79 3.52 -15.59
CA GLN A 159 9.12 3.89 -16.98
C GLN A 159 10.61 3.65 -17.25
N ILE A 160 11.48 4.16 -16.38
CA ILE A 160 12.94 4.02 -16.54
C ILE A 160 13.39 2.56 -16.41
N VAL A 161 12.79 1.79 -15.51
CA VAL A 161 13.04 0.35 -15.40
C VAL A 161 12.71 -0.37 -16.71
N ARG A 162 11.60 -0.02 -17.35
CA ARG A 162 11.20 -0.60 -18.65
C ARG A 162 12.09 -0.15 -19.81
N GLU A 163 12.68 1.05 -19.73
CA GLU A 163 13.69 1.49 -20.68
C GLU A 163 14.98 0.67 -20.61
N VAL A 164 15.38 0.22 -19.40
CA VAL A 164 16.55 -0.64 -19.18
C VAL A 164 16.20 -2.09 -19.51
N ARG A 165 15.05 -2.58 -19.07
CA ARG A 165 14.58 -3.93 -19.29
C ARG A 165 13.11 -3.95 -19.70
N PRO A 166 12.81 -4.11 -21.00
CA PRO A 166 11.44 -4.20 -21.49
C PRO A 166 10.64 -5.30 -20.78
N GLY A 167 9.44 -4.97 -20.34
CA GLY A 167 8.55 -5.88 -19.63
C GLY A 167 8.78 -6.01 -18.12
N ALA A 168 9.90 -5.47 -17.59
CA ALA A 168 10.17 -5.50 -16.16
C ALA A 168 9.12 -4.72 -15.34
N LYS A 169 8.85 -5.22 -14.14
CA LYS A 169 7.89 -4.62 -13.18
C LYS A 169 8.59 -4.36 -11.86
N ILE A 170 8.20 -3.26 -11.22
CA ILE A 170 8.60 -2.96 -9.84
C ILE A 170 7.41 -3.11 -8.88
N ASP A 171 7.72 -3.32 -7.62
CA ASP A 171 6.70 -3.35 -6.57
C ASP A 171 6.16 -1.94 -6.31
N ASN A 172 4.87 -1.84 -6.00
CA ASN A 172 4.29 -0.59 -5.58
C ASN A 172 4.58 -0.33 -4.10
N VAL A 173 5.73 0.27 -3.84
CA VAL A 173 6.26 0.56 -2.49
C VAL A 173 6.19 2.04 -2.13
N TYR A 174 5.53 2.85 -2.94
CA TYR A 174 5.55 4.32 -2.86
C TYR A 174 4.46 4.88 -1.94
N ASP A 175 4.35 4.34 -0.73
CA ASP A 175 3.53 4.87 0.37
C ASP A 175 4.37 5.71 1.35
N LEU A 176 3.72 6.61 2.10
CA LEU A 176 4.42 7.51 3.01
C LEU A 176 5.01 6.78 4.22
N SER A 177 4.39 5.69 4.66
CA SER A 177 4.80 4.89 5.82
C SER A 177 5.73 3.72 5.45
N ARG A 178 6.37 3.79 4.28
CA ARG A 178 7.26 2.74 3.78
C ARG A 178 8.40 2.43 4.76
N ILE A 179 8.69 1.15 4.87
CA ILE A 179 9.91 0.65 5.50
C ILE A 179 10.80 -0.01 4.45
N LEU A 180 12.09 0.23 4.53
CA LEU A 180 13.11 -0.32 3.65
C LEU A 180 14.26 -0.92 4.46
N ARG A 181 15.16 -1.66 3.82
CA ARG A 181 16.26 -2.35 4.50
C ARG A 181 17.11 -1.38 5.33
N CYS A 182 17.36 -1.75 6.56
CA CYS A 182 18.14 -0.91 7.47
C CYS A 182 19.64 -1.00 7.11
N PRO A 183 20.28 0.13 6.80
CA PRO A 183 21.72 0.16 6.58
C PRO A 183 22.50 -0.38 7.77
N GLY A 184 23.55 -1.18 7.51
CA GLY A 184 24.37 -1.81 8.54
C GLY A 184 23.76 -3.06 9.17
N SER A 185 22.60 -3.53 8.68
CA SER A 185 22.02 -4.82 9.07
C SER A 185 22.43 -5.94 8.10
N VAL A 186 21.88 -7.13 8.32
CA VAL A 186 22.02 -8.28 7.41
C VAL A 186 20.65 -8.60 6.81
N ASN A 187 20.61 -8.87 5.52
CA ASN A 187 19.43 -9.36 4.82
C ASN A 187 19.39 -10.89 4.88
N TRP A 188 18.36 -11.44 5.50
CA TRP A 188 18.17 -12.88 5.74
C TRP A 188 17.11 -13.50 4.83
N LYS A 189 16.71 -12.82 3.74
CA LYS A 189 15.69 -13.34 2.83
C LYS A 189 16.08 -14.66 2.16
N SER A 190 17.38 -14.84 1.91
CA SER A 190 18.02 -16.05 1.42
C SER A 190 19.33 -16.26 2.17
N ASP A 191 20.44 -16.47 1.48
CA ASP A 191 21.75 -16.44 2.11
C ASP A 191 22.00 -15.06 2.75
N PRO A 192 22.54 -15.02 3.98
CA PRO A 192 22.72 -13.75 4.69
C PRO A 192 23.72 -12.85 3.98
N VAL A 193 23.28 -11.66 3.60
CA VAL A 193 24.09 -10.66 2.90
C VAL A 193 24.10 -9.35 3.68
N PRO A 194 25.26 -8.73 3.92
CA PRO A 194 25.34 -7.41 4.54
C PRO A 194 24.62 -6.34 3.73
N VAL A 195 23.87 -5.46 4.41
CA VAL A 195 23.25 -4.27 3.80
C VAL A 195 24.27 -3.13 3.81
N VAL A 196 24.85 -2.86 2.65
CA VAL A 196 25.92 -1.88 2.48
C VAL A 196 25.38 -0.52 2.06
N THR A 197 26.09 0.55 2.48
CA THR A 197 25.67 1.92 2.23
C THR A 197 26.76 2.71 1.51
N HIS A 198 26.38 3.37 0.43
CA HIS A 198 27.21 4.33 -0.30
C HIS A 198 26.63 5.73 -0.12
N VAL A 199 27.41 6.65 0.43
CA VAL A 199 27.00 8.05 0.64
C VAL A 199 27.70 8.92 -0.37
N PHE A 200 26.96 9.81 -1.03
CA PHE A 200 27.45 10.75 -2.02
C PHE A 200 27.41 12.18 -1.44
N PRO A 201 28.49 12.64 -0.78
CA PRO A 201 28.45 13.90 -0.03
C PRO A 201 28.28 15.13 -0.92
N CYS A 202 28.60 15.05 -2.22
CA CYS A 202 28.43 16.13 -3.19
C CYS A 202 26.99 16.21 -3.75
N SER A 203 26.09 15.32 -3.35
CA SER A 203 24.70 15.35 -3.80
C SER A 203 23.97 16.56 -3.24
N THR A 204 23.31 17.32 -4.09
CA THR A 204 22.42 18.41 -3.71
C THR A 204 21.00 17.90 -3.43
N ALA A 205 20.23 18.66 -2.65
CA ALA A 205 18.86 18.27 -2.36
C ALA A 205 17.91 18.58 -3.53
N VAL A 206 16.99 17.67 -3.79
CA VAL A 206 15.94 17.84 -4.81
C VAL A 206 14.85 18.77 -4.29
N ARG A 207 14.43 19.73 -5.08
CA ARG A 207 13.31 20.63 -4.76
C ARG A 207 12.00 20.02 -5.22
N ARG A 208 10.94 20.13 -4.39
CA ARG A 208 9.61 19.61 -4.73
C ARG A 208 9.06 20.17 -6.04
N ASP A 209 9.20 21.49 -6.25
CA ASP A 209 8.71 22.15 -7.47
C ASP A 209 9.38 21.59 -8.73
N ARG A 210 10.71 21.38 -8.69
CA ARG A 210 11.44 20.73 -9.78
C ARG A 210 11.01 19.28 -9.99
N LEU A 211 10.77 18.57 -8.90
CA LEU A 211 10.28 17.19 -8.99
C LEU A 211 8.90 17.13 -9.67
N VAL A 212 7.94 17.96 -9.22
CA VAL A 212 6.60 18.00 -9.82
C VAL A 212 6.70 18.36 -11.31
N HIS A 213 7.50 19.36 -11.65
CA HIS A 213 7.73 19.73 -13.05
C HIS A 213 8.36 18.59 -13.88
N LEU A 214 9.30 17.84 -13.32
CA LEU A 214 9.86 16.65 -13.97
C LEU A 214 8.78 15.59 -14.24
N LEU A 215 7.95 15.32 -13.23
CA LEU A 215 6.86 14.32 -13.35
C LEU A 215 5.84 14.74 -14.43
N ASP A 216 5.56 16.03 -14.56
CA ASP A 216 4.70 16.59 -15.61
C ASP A 216 5.36 16.46 -16.98
N LEU A 217 6.63 16.85 -17.12
CA LEU A 217 7.38 16.73 -18.37
C LEU A 217 7.53 15.29 -18.89
N ARG A 218 7.56 14.33 -17.97
CA ARG A 218 7.69 12.91 -18.29
C ARG A 218 6.34 12.20 -18.44
N ASP A 219 5.25 12.94 -18.30
CA ASP A 219 3.89 12.36 -18.28
C ASP A 219 3.83 11.13 -17.36
N ALA A 220 4.40 11.27 -16.15
CA ALA A 220 4.58 10.19 -15.23
C ALA A 220 3.24 9.84 -14.58
N GLU A 221 2.62 8.77 -15.06
CA GLU A 221 1.39 8.24 -14.51
C GLU A 221 1.64 7.58 -13.13
N PRO A 222 0.70 7.67 -12.19
CA PRO A 222 0.83 7.02 -10.89
C PRO A 222 1.02 5.52 -11.00
N LEU A 223 2.03 4.97 -10.35
CA LEU A 223 2.22 3.52 -10.26
C LEU A 223 1.05 2.89 -9.49
N GLY A 224 0.38 1.93 -10.10
CA GLY A 224 -0.81 1.29 -9.52
C GLY A 224 -2.15 1.97 -9.88
N GLY A 225 -2.12 2.92 -10.80
CA GLY A 225 -3.30 3.66 -11.25
C GLY A 225 -3.54 4.96 -10.46
N SER A 226 -4.54 5.73 -10.87
CA SER A 226 -4.83 7.05 -10.31
C SER A 226 -4.86 7.04 -8.78
N VAL A 227 -3.93 7.77 -8.18
CA VAL A 227 -4.04 8.21 -6.78
C VAL A 227 -4.98 9.42 -6.77
N GLY A 228 -6.21 9.20 -7.21
CA GLY A 228 -7.25 10.19 -6.99
C GLY A 228 -7.35 10.52 -5.50
N PRO A 229 -8.15 11.46 -5.05
CA PRO A 229 -8.21 11.90 -3.65
C PRO A 229 -8.65 10.77 -2.69
N LEU A 230 -7.84 9.71 -2.64
CA LEU A 230 -8.04 8.48 -1.85
C LEU A 230 -8.11 8.79 -0.36
N ALA A 231 -7.37 9.79 0.10
CA ALA A 231 -7.33 10.13 1.52
C ALA A 231 -8.66 10.65 2.06
N THR A 232 -9.48 11.29 1.22
CA THR A 232 -10.84 11.74 1.58
C THR A 232 -11.91 10.68 1.31
N ARG A 233 -11.55 9.57 0.69
CA ARG A 233 -12.50 8.55 0.22
C ARG A 233 -12.42 7.22 0.95
N VAL A 234 -11.27 6.89 1.56
CA VAL A 234 -11.19 5.72 2.45
C VAL A 234 -11.87 6.08 3.78
N PRO A 235 -12.91 5.35 4.18
CA PRO A 235 -13.53 5.53 5.47
C PRO A 235 -12.50 5.48 6.60
N THR A 236 -12.51 6.47 7.49
CA THR A 236 -11.53 6.57 8.59
C THR A 236 -11.81 5.52 9.67
N ASN A 237 -13.08 5.13 9.80
CA ASN A 237 -13.55 4.11 10.75
C ASN A 237 -14.65 3.24 10.13
N MET A 238 -15.12 2.25 10.86
CA MET A 238 -16.19 1.36 10.37
C MET A 238 -17.53 2.08 10.26
N ALA A 239 -17.83 3.07 11.09
CA ALA A 239 -19.11 3.80 10.99
C ALA A 239 -19.24 4.52 9.63
N GLU A 240 -18.19 5.18 9.16
CA GLU A 240 -18.17 5.78 7.82
C GLU A 240 -18.24 4.72 6.69
N ALA A 241 -17.65 3.54 6.90
CA ALA A 241 -17.77 2.45 5.95
C ALA A 241 -19.19 1.89 5.91
N ASP A 242 -19.82 1.73 7.07
CA ASP A 242 -21.20 1.24 7.19
C ASP A 242 -22.20 2.24 6.60
N GLU A 243 -21.99 3.54 6.79
CA GLU A 243 -22.78 4.59 6.14
C GLU A 243 -22.66 4.52 4.61
N TRP A 244 -21.44 4.34 4.10
CA TRP A 244 -21.23 4.15 2.67
C TRP A 244 -21.89 2.86 2.15
N ILE A 245 -21.75 1.74 2.87
CA ILE A 245 -22.40 0.46 2.55
C ILE A 245 -23.92 0.65 2.52
N ALA A 246 -24.49 1.33 3.51
CA ALA A 246 -25.91 1.59 3.59
C ALA A 246 -26.43 2.47 2.41
N SER A 247 -25.58 3.31 1.84
CA SER A 247 -25.92 4.14 0.68
C SER A 247 -25.93 3.36 -0.64
N GLN A 248 -25.43 2.12 -0.68
CA GLN A 248 -25.40 1.34 -1.92
C GLN A 248 -26.79 0.80 -2.27
N PRO A 249 -27.20 0.86 -3.54
CA PRO A 249 -28.51 0.36 -3.96
C PRO A 249 -28.74 -1.12 -3.62
N GLY A 250 -29.85 -1.45 -2.96
CA GLY A 250 -30.19 -2.83 -2.60
C GLY A 250 -29.22 -3.50 -1.63
N THR A 251 -28.47 -2.73 -0.84
CA THR A 251 -27.47 -3.25 0.10
C THR A 251 -28.07 -4.20 1.15
N ASP A 252 -29.34 -3.96 1.55
CA ASP A 252 -30.08 -4.73 2.55
C ASP A 252 -30.92 -5.88 1.95
N ALA A 253 -30.83 -6.11 0.63
CA ALA A 253 -31.59 -7.17 -0.01
C ALA A 253 -31.24 -8.53 0.63
N ASP A 254 -32.25 -9.27 1.01
CA ASP A 254 -32.12 -10.63 1.49
C ASP A 254 -31.95 -11.64 0.35
N PHE A 255 -31.69 -12.90 0.73
CA PHE A 255 -31.46 -13.97 -0.25
C PHE A 255 -32.68 -14.18 -1.18
N GLU A 256 -33.91 -14.09 -0.67
CA GLU A 256 -35.13 -14.28 -1.48
C GLU A 256 -35.31 -13.15 -2.50
N GLU A 257 -35.06 -11.91 -2.09
CA GLU A 257 -35.11 -10.76 -2.99
C GLU A 257 -34.05 -10.88 -4.08
N MET A 258 -32.82 -11.27 -3.73
CA MET A 258 -31.73 -11.47 -4.70
C MET A 258 -32.05 -12.59 -5.70
N VAL A 259 -32.67 -13.70 -5.26
CA VAL A 259 -33.11 -14.79 -6.12
C VAL A 259 -34.26 -14.36 -7.03
N LYS A 260 -35.26 -13.64 -6.52
CA LYS A 260 -36.38 -13.12 -7.31
C LYS A 260 -35.93 -12.17 -8.42
N LEU A 261 -34.90 -11.37 -8.15
CA LEU A 261 -34.37 -10.44 -9.13
C LEU A 261 -33.57 -11.11 -10.26
N GLY A 262 -33.25 -12.41 -10.16
CA GLY A 262 -32.74 -13.31 -11.21
C GLY A 262 -31.46 -12.88 -11.96
N ARG A 263 -31.02 -11.63 -11.75
CA ARG A 263 -29.97 -10.95 -12.49
C ARG A 263 -28.69 -10.75 -11.68
N TYR A 264 -28.66 -11.24 -10.44
CA TYR A 264 -27.57 -11.00 -9.48
C TYR A 264 -26.72 -12.25 -9.21
N ARG A 265 -26.69 -13.20 -10.15
CA ARG A 265 -25.92 -14.44 -10.01
C ARG A 265 -24.53 -14.20 -9.46
N SER A 266 -23.82 -13.21 -9.98
CA SER A 266 -22.45 -12.92 -9.51
C SER A 266 -22.37 -12.50 -8.05
N MET A 267 -23.39 -11.89 -7.45
CA MET A 267 -23.43 -11.61 -6.02
C MET A 267 -23.92 -12.82 -5.24
N LEU A 268 -24.93 -13.56 -5.75
CA LEU A 268 -25.40 -14.82 -5.15
C LEU A 268 -24.28 -15.86 -5.08
N ASP A 269 -23.44 -15.94 -6.11
CA ASP A 269 -22.27 -16.84 -6.13
C ASP A 269 -21.27 -16.53 -4.99
N GLN A 270 -21.33 -15.33 -4.42
CA GLN A 270 -20.48 -14.94 -3.29
C GLN A 270 -21.09 -15.33 -1.92
N LEU A 271 -22.34 -15.80 -1.89
CA LEU A 271 -23.04 -16.20 -0.66
C LEU A 271 -22.83 -17.65 -0.26
N ASP A 272 -22.12 -18.43 -1.07
CA ASP A 272 -21.78 -19.81 -0.75
C ASP A 272 -20.72 -19.84 0.38
N TYR A 273 -21.22 -20.04 1.60
CA TYR A 273 -20.40 -20.06 2.80
C TYR A 273 -19.38 -21.19 2.80
N GLU A 274 -19.81 -22.43 2.47
CA GLU A 274 -18.93 -23.60 2.49
C GLU A 274 -17.80 -23.47 1.48
N SER A 275 -18.11 -23.06 0.22
CA SER A 275 -17.10 -22.79 -0.79
C SER A 275 -16.14 -21.67 -0.39
N THR A 276 -16.64 -20.66 0.35
CA THR A 276 -15.81 -19.55 0.84
C THR A 276 -14.88 -20.02 1.96
N VAL A 277 -15.35 -20.86 2.88
CA VAL A 277 -14.51 -21.47 3.92
C VAL A 277 -13.42 -22.33 3.27
N ARG A 278 -13.77 -23.21 2.32
CA ARG A 278 -12.78 -24.02 1.59
C ARG A 278 -11.73 -23.17 0.90
N LEU A 279 -12.15 -22.13 0.16
CA LEU A 279 -11.25 -21.20 -0.51
C LEU A 279 -10.22 -20.59 0.45
N PHE A 280 -10.64 -20.15 1.63
CA PHE A 280 -9.75 -19.55 2.63
C PHE A 280 -8.90 -20.60 3.37
N ALA A 281 -9.40 -21.82 3.54
CA ALA A 281 -8.67 -22.92 4.17
C ALA A 281 -7.54 -23.44 3.28
N ASP A 282 -7.80 -23.58 1.97
CA ASP A 282 -6.87 -24.11 0.98
C ASP A 282 -5.74 -23.13 0.61
N GLY A 283 -5.86 -21.87 0.99
CA GLY A 283 -4.85 -20.84 0.76
C GLY A 283 -3.54 -21.13 1.51
N SER A 284 -2.79 -22.11 1.02
CA SER A 284 -1.49 -22.54 1.54
C SER A 284 -0.30 -22.00 0.76
N ASP A 285 -0.51 -21.35 -0.39
CA ASP A 285 0.53 -20.69 -1.18
C ASP A 285 0.89 -19.33 -0.59
N GLU A 286 2.17 -18.96 -0.60
CA GLU A 286 2.67 -17.65 -0.14
C GLU A 286 1.97 -16.46 -0.83
N ASP A 287 1.53 -16.64 -2.08
CA ASP A 287 0.78 -15.64 -2.85
C ASP A 287 -0.73 -15.64 -2.61
N ALA A 288 -1.29 -16.64 -1.94
CA ALA A 288 -2.71 -16.85 -1.74
C ALA A 288 -3.10 -17.07 -0.27
N SER A 289 -2.51 -16.36 0.67
CA SER A 289 -2.88 -16.46 2.09
C SER A 289 -4.38 -16.21 2.31
N ALA A 290 -4.99 -16.83 3.32
CA ALA A 290 -6.39 -16.62 3.67
C ALA A 290 -6.73 -15.12 3.81
N HIS A 291 -5.79 -14.31 4.33
CA HIS A 291 -5.94 -12.86 4.43
C HIS A 291 -6.01 -12.20 3.04
N SER A 292 -5.15 -12.58 2.10
CA SER A 292 -5.15 -12.04 0.73
C SER A 292 -6.41 -12.43 -0.02
N LEU A 293 -6.87 -13.68 0.14
CA LEU A 293 -8.10 -14.19 -0.47
C LEU A 293 -9.34 -13.49 0.08
N MET A 294 -9.41 -13.31 1.40
CA MET A 294 -10.47 -12.55 2.07
C MET A 294 -10.50 -11.11 1.55
N THR A 295 -9.36 -10.44 1.48
CA THR A 295 -9.26 -9.05 1.00
C THR A 295 -9.74 -8.93 -0.46
N ARG A 296 -9.33 -9.85 -1.35
CA ARG A 296 -9.78 -9.88 -2.75
C ARG A 296 -11.30 -10.11 -2.85
N LYS A 297 -11.83 -11.01 -2.03
CA LYS A 297 -13.27 -11.32 -2.06
C LYS A 297 -14.11 -10.14 -1.54
N VAL A 298 -13.68 -9.46 -0.47
CA VAL A 298 -14.28 -8.20 0.00
C VAL A 298 -14.27 -7.14 -1.09
N GLN A 299 -13.11 -6.93 -1.74
CA GLN A 299 -12.99 -5.96 -2.83
C GLN A 299 -13.93 -6.29 -3.99
N HIS A 300 -14.06 -7.58 -4.33
CA HIS A 300 -14.94 -8.02 -5.41
C HIS A 300 -16.41 -7.69 -5.13
N VAL A 301 -16.95 -8.05 -3.96
CA VAL A 301 -18.37 -7.79 -3.64
C VAL A 301 -18.65 -6.28 -3.48
N VAL A 302 -17.71 -5.52 -2.96
CA VAL A 302 -17.80 -4.05 -2.90
C VAL A 302 -17.87 -3.43 -4.30
N LEU A 303 -17.08 -3.90 -5.25
CA LEU A 303 -17.14 -3.44 -6.63
C LEU A 303 -18.44 -3.87 -7.32
N LEU A 304 -18.93 -5.08 -7.10
CA LEU A 304 -20.24 -5.53 -7.60
C LEU A 304 -21.38 -4.63 -7.10
N SER A 305 -21.32 -4.14 -5.86
CA SER A 305 -22.34 -3.23 -5.34
C SER A 305 -22.33 -1.87 -6.04
N THR A 306 -21.17 -1.37 -6.48
CA THR A 306 -21.08 -0.11 -7.26
C THR A 306 -21.67 -0.25 -8.69
N GLU A 307 -21.80 -1.50 -9.16
CA GLU A 307 -22.52 -1.83 -10.39
C GLU A 307 -24.05 -1.96 -10.18
N GLY A 308 -24.53 -1.66 -8.96
CA GLY A 308 -25.95 -1.76 -8.58
C GLY A 308 -26.41 -3.18 -8.21
N ARG A 309 -25.48 -4.08 -7.89
CA ARG A 309 -25.82 -5.45 -7.45
C ARG A 309 -26.22 -5.47 -5.99
N ALA A 310 -27.39 -5.99 -5.71
CA ALA A 310 -27.99 -6.03 -4.37
C ALA A 310 -27.32 -7.08 -3.45
N GLY A 311 -27.49 -6.93 -2.14
CA GLY A 311 -27.07 -7.92 -1.12
C GLY A 311 -25.65 -7.73 -0.59
N LEU A 312 -25.07 -6.52 -0.68
CA LEU A 312 -23.70 -6.27 -0.21
C LEU A 312 -23.49 -6.62 1.26
N LYS A 313 -24.44 -6.25 2.15
CA LYS A 313 -24.34 -6.57 3.58
C LYS A 313 -24.29 -8.07 3.83
N LEU A 314 -25.15 -8.82 3.14
CA LEU A 314 -25.19 -10.26 3.26
C LEU A 314 -23.90 -10.92 2.76
N ALA A 315 -23.36 -10.46 1.60
CA ALA A 315 -22.09 -10.96 1.08
C ALA A 315 -20.92 -10.67 2.02
N LEU A 316 -20.85 -9.47 2.58
CA LEU A 316 -19.82 -9.12 3.56
C LEU A 316 -19.94 -9.95 4.84
N LEU A 317 -21.16 -10.25 5.30
CA LEU A 317 -21.39 -11.14 6.45
C LEU A 317 -20.85 -12.54 6.17
N VAL A 318 -21.18 -13.14 5.03
CA VAL A 318 -20.70 -14.48 4.64
C VAL A 318 -19.17 -14.52 4.61
N ILE A 319 -18.52 -13.53 4.01
CA ILE A 319 -17.06 -13.46 3.93
C ILE A 319 -16.44 -13.34 5.33
N ARG A 320 -17.02 -12.50 6.18
CA ARG A 320 -16.54 -12.32 7.57
C ARG A 320 -16.59 -13.61 8.36
N GLU A 321 -17.75 -14.26 8.37
CA GLU A 321 -17.96 -15.50 9.16
C GLU A 321 -17.06 -16.63 8.64
N ALA A 322 -16.94 -16.79 7.32
CA ALA A 322 -16.04 -17.78 6.72
C ALA A 322 -14.56 -17.53 7.10
N TYR A 323 -14.12 -16.28 7.11
CA TYR A 323 -12.75 -15.94 7.50
C TYR A 323 -12.48 -16.18 8.98
N LEU A 324 -13.44 -15.83 9.85
CA LEU A 324 -13.33 -16.08 11.29
C LEU A 324 -13.30 -17.59 11.61
N GLU A 325 -14.10 -18.38 10.91
CA GLU A 325 -14.12 -19.86 11.08
C GLU A 325 -12.77 -20.47 10.67
N VAL A 326 -12.20 -20.09 9.53
CA VAL A 326 -10.87 -20.57 9.11
C VAL A 326 -9.79 -20.18 10.14
N MET A 327 -9.83 -18.96 10.67
CA MET A 327 -8.90 -18.56 11.72
C MET A 327 -9.09 -19.36 13.03
N LYS A 328 -10.31 -19.75 13.34
CA LYS A 328 -10.63 -20.62 14.48
C LYS A 328 -10.09 -22.03 14.25
N MET A 329 -10.33 -22.65 13.08
CA MET A 329 -9.80 -23.97 12.71
C MET A 329 -8.27 -24.01 12.74
N ARG A 330 -7.60 -22.94 12.31
CA ARG A 330 -6.15 -22.81 12.42
C ARG A 330 -5.66 -22.69 13.87
N ARG A 331 -6.39 -21.95 14.72
CA ARG A 331 -6.04 -21.85 16.15
C ARG A 331 -6.22 -23.17 16.89
N SER A 332 -7.21 -23.97 16.52
CA SER A 332 -7.43 -25.31 17.11
C SER A 332 -6.48 -26.36 16.58
N GLY A 333 -5.70 -26.06 15.53
CA GLY A 333 -4.82 -27.03 14.87
C GLY A 333 -5.56 -28.00 13.92
N GLU A 334 -6.83 -27.74 13.63
CA GLU A 334 -7.64 -28.56 12.72
C GLU A 334 -7.16 -28.44 11.26
N ILE A 335 -6.70 -27.27 10.87
CA ILE A 335 -6.08 -27.03 9.55
C ILE A 335 -4.75 -26.29 9.69
N PRO A 336 -3.79 -26.50 8.76
CA PRO A 336 -2.50 -25.81 8.77
C PRO A 336 -2.64 -24.34 8.38
N GLY A 337 -1.62 -23.54 8.70
CA GLY A 337 -1.48 -22.14 8.28
C GLY A 337 -1.38 -21.16 9.44
N GLU A 338 -1.10 -19.89 9.10
CA GLU A 338 -0.97 -18.83 10.10
C GLU A 338 -2.31 -18.55 10.78
N ALA A 339 -2.34 -18.70 12.09
CA ALA A 339 -3.52 -18.44 12.91
C ALA A 339 -3.51 -17.02 13.45
N ARG A 340 -4.66 -16.34 13.44
CA ARG A 340 -4.85 -15.03 14.06
C ARG A 340 -5.86 -15.11 15.18
N SER A 341 -5.72 -14.24 16.19
CA SER A 341 -6.78 -14.08 17.18
C SER A 341 -8.06 -13.57 16.50
N GLU A 342 -9.21 -13.85 17.09
CA GLU A 342 -10.49 -13.38 16.56
C GLU A 342 -10.53 -11.86 16.39
N SER A 343 -10.04 -11.12 17.39
CA SER A 343 -9.94 -9.66 17.33
C SER A 343 -9.03 -9.18 16.17
N ALA A 344 -7.88 -9.84 15.95
CA ALA A 344 -6.99 -9.50 14.86
C ALA A 344 -7.61 -9.82 13.48
N ALA A 345 -8.29 -10.96 13.36
CA ALA A 345 -8.99 -11.34 12.14
C ALA A 345 -10.13 -10.36 11.81
N LEU A 346 -10.88 -9.94 12.82
CA LEU A 346 -11.94 -8.94 12.65
C LEU A 346 -11.36 -7.57 12.23
N GLN A 347 -10.24 -7.16 12.82
CA GLN A 347 -9.55 -5.92 12.39
C GLN A 347 -9.06 -6.00 10.94
N ASP A 348 -8.56 -7.14 10.50
CA ASP A 348 -8.15 -7.35 9.11
C ASP A 348 -9.35 -7.24 8.15
N PHE A 349 -10.47 -7.87 8.50
CA PHE A 349 -11.71 -7.75 7.73
C PHE A 349 -12.19 -6.29 7.64
N HIS A 350 -12.26 -5.58 8.77
CA HIS A 350 -12.66 -4.16 8.80
C HIS A 350 -11.72 -3.28 7.96
N ARG A 351 -10.42 -3.58 7.95
CA ARG A 351 -9.44 -2.89 7.10
C ARG A 351 -9.70 -3.16 5.62
N ALA A 352 -10.00 -4.40 5.26
CA ALA A 352 -10.34 -4.78 3.88
C ALA A 352 -11.61 -4.07 3.40
N VAL A 353 -12.66 -4.02 4.24
CA VAL A 353 -13.93 -3.31 3.93
C VAL A 353 -13.68 -1.82 3.69
N ARG A 354 -13.00 -1.14 4.62
CA ARG A 354 -12.69 0.29 4.48
C ARG A 354 -11.84 0.58 3.25
N GLY A 355 -10.80 -0.22 3.01
CA GLY A 355 -9.95 -0.08 1.83
C GLY A 355 -10.73 -0.25 0.53
N SER A 356 -11.60 -1.24 0.46
CA SER A 356 -12.45 -1.51 -0.71
C SER A 356 -13.49 -0.42 -0.94
N ALA A 357 -14.14 0.09 0.11
CA ALA A 357 -15.05 1.23 0.02
C ALA A 357 -14.33 2.50 -0.48
N GLY A 358 -13.08 2.73 -0.04
CA GLY A 358 -12.24 3.80 -0.55
C GLY A 358 -11.96 3.68 -2.05
N ILE A 359 -11.62 2.49 -2.52
CA ILE A 359 -11.41 2.20 -3.94
C ILE A 359 -12.71 2.43 -4.73
N ALA A 360 -13.84 1.95 -4.22
CA ALA A 360 -15.14 2.13 -4.85
C ALA A 360 -15.54 3.60 -4.96
N ARG A 361 -15.34 4.38 -3.90
CA ARG A 361 -15.55 5.85 -3.90
C ARG A 361 -14.67 6.58 -4.92
N THR A 362 -13.45 6.08 -5.20
CA THR A 362 -12.56 6.71 -6.21
C THR A 362 -12.97 6.41 -7.64
N ARG A 363 -13.49 5.22 -7.89
CA ARG A 363 -13.93 4.84 -9.24
C ARG A 363 -15.22 5.57 -9.65
N GLY A 364 -15.93 6.15 -8.66
CA GLY A 364 -17.28 6.71 -8.85
C GLY A 364 -18.30 5.60 -9.13
N ASN A 365 -19.57 5.93 -9.09
CA ASN A 365 -20.60 5.05 -9.65
C ASN A 365 -20.42 5.09 -11.17
N ALA A 366 -19.67 4.16 -11.71
CA ALA A 366 -19.31 4.12 -13.13
C ALA A 366 -20.52 3.90 -14.03
N VAL A 367 -21.70 3.59 -13.47
CA VAL A 367 -22.94 3.42 -14.22
C VAL A 367 -24.10 3.89 -13.36
N GLU A 368 -24.78 4.97 -13.74
CA GLU A 368 -26.18 5.12 -13.38
C GLU A 368 -26.93 3.93 -13.96
N PRO A 369 -27.60 3.11 -13.15
CA PRO A 369 -28.32 1.97 -13.66
C PRO A 369 -29.44 2.46 -14.59
N GLN A 370 -29.28 2.24 -15.90
CA GLN A 370 -30.35 2.50 -16.83
C GLN A 370 -31.51 1.55 -16.51
N ARG A 371 -32.67 2.12 -16.21
CA ARG A 371 -33.87 1.35 -15.95
C ARG A 371 -34.69 1.22 -17.29
N ASP A 372 -35.20 0.01 -17.52
CA ASP A 372 -36.19 -0.17 -18.61
C ASP A 372 -37.54 0.49 -18.24
N ALA A 373 -38.49 0.46 -19.19
CA ALA A 373 -39.82 1.04 -19.00
C ALA A 373 -40.60 0.45 -17.81
N GLU A 374 -40.23 -0.75 -17.37
CA GLU A 374 -40.79 -1.44 -16.21
C GLU A 374 -39.97 -1.20 -14.92
N GLY A 375 -39.02 -0.26 -14.93
CA GLY A 375 -38.17 0.08 -13.78
C GLY A 375 -37.06 -0.93 -13.47
N ARG A 376 -36.86 -1.92 -14.31
CA ARG A 376 -35.82 -2.96 -14.15
C ARG A 376 -34.46 -2.41 -14.59
N ILE A 377 -33.42 -2.67 -13.84
CA ILE A 377 -32.07 -2.21 -14.15
C ILE A 377 -31.53 -2.95 -15.38
N ASN A 378 -31.21 -2.22 -16.44
CA ASN A 378 -30.64 -2.76 -17.66
C ASN A 378 -29.12 -2.67 -17.63
N PHE A 379 -28.46 -3.78 -17.33
CA PHE A 379 -27.01 -3.88 -17.33
C PHE A 379 -26.46 -4.06 -18.75
N ARG A 380 -26.29 -2.98 -19.50
CA ARG A 380 -25.39 -2.98 -20.63
C ARG A 380 -23.99 -2.63 -20.12
N TYR A 381 -23.08 -3.58 -20.19
CA TYR A 381 -21.67 -3.33 -19.97
C TYR A 381 -21.21 -2.22 -20.90
N ARG A 382 -20.90 -1.04 -20.37
CA ARG A 382 -20.01 -0.11 -21.04
C ARG A 382 -18.60 -0.49 -20.62
N THR A 383 -17.90 -1.18 -21.53
CA THR A 383 -16.47 -1.32 -21.46
C THR A 383 -15.84 0.07 -21.40
N VAL A 384 -15.04 0.33 -20.35
CA VAL A 384 -14.04 1.39 -20.39
C VAL A 384 -13.07 0.96 -21.50
N ASN A 385 -12.98 1.77 -22.58
CA ASN A 385 -12.18 1.57 -23.80
C ASN A 385 -12.83 0.90 -25.01
N GLY A 386 -14.17 0.89 -25.16
CA GLY A 386 -14.77 0.66 -26.48
C GLY A 386 -14.57 -0.71 -27.14
N GLN A 387 -14.12 -1.72 -26.41
CA GLN A 387 -14.06 -3.09 -26.88
C GLN A 387 -15.06 -3.96 -26.11
N SER A 388 -16.06 -4.48 -26.83
CA SER A 388 -16.95 -5.52 -26.35
C SER A 388 -16.21 -6.87 -26.35
N ALA A 389 -16.29 -7.57 -25.21
CA ALA A 389 -16.00 -8.99 -25.15
C ALA A 389 -17.29 -9.79 -25.30
#